data_f81151cb9d32e2b0b836ddf990548977
#
_entry.id   f81151cb9d32e2b0b836ddf990548977
#
_cell.length_a   1.000
_cell.length_b   1.000
_cell.length_c   1.000
_cell.angle_alpha   90.00
_cell.angle_beta   90.00
_cell.angle_gamma   90.00
#
_symmetry.space_group_name_H-M   'P 1'
#
loop_
_entity.id
_entity.type
_entity.pdbx_description
1 polymer ?
#
loop_
_entity_poly.entity_id
_entity_poly.type
_entity_poly.pdbx_seq_one_letter_code
_entity_poly.pdbx_strand_id
1 'polypeptide(L)'
;MCIRDSDQYDSHVFDDYRDIHFTVCPNKDVAHCVQIIVKKAVEEGYDASDVQVLAPMYRGVAGIDALNESLQAIFNPPTSDKAEIKVGGKIFREGDKLLQLRNRPDDDVYNGDVGILVEIESKEDTGLPYDSLTVDFDGQFVNYRTSEFNMLRHAYCMSVHKSQGNEFKIVIMSVLPEYSIMMKKNLLYTGITRAKQSLFILGDHGVFIRGLHNNQDEQRRTTLLKRFQERQNTSTFSISDFE
;
A
#
# COMPACT_ATOMS: atom_id res chain seq x y z
N MET A 1 23.04 6.38 11.82
CA MET A 1 22.34 5.21 12.39
C MET A 1 20.91 5.27 11.89
N CYS A 2 20.42 4.29 11.16
CA CYS A 2 19.09 4.38 10.57
C CYS A 2 18.03 4.05 11.62
N ILE A 3 17.02 4.90 11.81
CA ILE A 3 15.84 4.62 12.67
C ILE A 3 15.24 3.24 12.41
N ARG A 4 15.37 2.75 11.18
CA ARG A 4 14.83 1.47 10.73
C ARG A 4 15.40 0.27 11.50
N ASP A 5 16.62 0.38 12.03
CA ASP A 5 17.38 -0.73 12.64
C ASP A 5 17.52 -0.61 14.16
N SER A 6 16.92 0.42 14.78
CA SER A 6 17.03 0.67 16.23
C SER A 6 15.89 -0.02 16.98
N ASP A 7 16.25 -0.75 18.03
CA ASP A 7 15.29 -1.30 19.01
C ASP A 7 14.93 -0.30 20.13
N GLN A 8 15.60 0.87 20.18
CA GLN A 8 15.33 1.94 21.12
C GLN A 8 14.67 3.10 20.41
N TYR A 9 13.43 3.41 20.78
CA TYR A 9 12.65 4.49 20.25
C TYR A 9 12.41 5.54 21.32
N ASP A 10 13.13 6.66 21.22
CA ASP A 10 12.90 7.85 22.00
C ASP A 10 11.91 8.78 21.28
N SER A 11 11.10 9.52 22.04
CA SER A 11 10.17 10.52 21.49
C SER A 11 10.88 11.65 20.71
N HIS A 12 12.15 11.90 20.99
CA HIS A 12 12.97 12.91 20.32
C HIS A 12 13.68 12.43 19.05
N VAL A 13 13.54 11.14 18.70
CA VAL A 13 14.17 10.56 17.50
C VAL A 13 13.78 11.28 16.21
N PHE A 14 12.57 11.84 16.15
CA PHE A 14 12.07 12.54 14.96
C PHE A 14 12.66 13.95 14.80
N ASP A 15 13.16 14.57 15.87
CA ASP A 15 13.70 15.91 15.84
C ASP A 15 15.07 15.97 15.12
N ASP A 16 15.79 14.84 15.09
CA ASP A 16 17.14 14.73 14.52
C ASP A 16 17.16 14.38 13.02
N TYR A 17 16.02 13.98 12.43
CA TYR A 17 15.93 13.50 11.04
C TYR A 17 15.08 14.41 10.18
N ARG A 18 15.70 15.01 9.17
CA ARG A 18 15.01 15.92 8.22
C ARG A 18 14.11 15.22 7.21
N ASP A 19 14.25 13.91 7.07
CA ASP A 19 13.48 13.06 6.14
C ASP A 19 12.27 12.36 6.78
N ILE A 20 12.10 12.51 8.12
CA ILE A 20 10.99 11.91 8.86
C ILE A 20 10.25 13.00 9.64
N HIS A 21 8.95 13.10 9.36
CA HIS A 21 8.07 14.09 9.98
C HIS A 21 6.94 13.38 10.73
N PHE A 22 6.85 13.60 12.04
CA PHE A 22 5.71 13.14 12.83
C PHE A 22 4.80 14.34 13.14
N THR A 23 3.53 14.27 12.70
CA THR A 23 2.53 15.30 12.99
C THR A 23 1.41 14.73 13.84
N VAL A 24 1.33 15.18 15.08
CA VAL A 24 0.21 14.86 15.95
C VAL A 24 -1.03 15.61 15.47
N CYS A 25 -2.08 14.89 15.11
CA CYS A 25 -3.35 15.50 14.70
C CYS A 25 -4.55 14.65 15.17
N PRO A 26 -5.69 15.30 15.47
CA PRO A 26 -6.92 14.60 15.81
C PRO A 26 -7.38 13.68 14.67
N ASN A 27 -8.02 12.55 15.02
CA ASN A 27 -8.47 11.55 14.03
C ASN A 27 -9.30 12.14 12.89
N LYS A 28 -10.19 13.09 13.21
CA LYS A 28 -11.05 13.76 12.21
C LYS A 28 -10.29 14.61 11.19
N ASP A 29 -9.09 15.06 11.55
CA ASP A 29 -8.28 15.98 10.74
C ASP A 29 -7.20 15.24 9.91
N VAL A 30 -6.95 13.95 10.19
CA VAL A 30 -5.89 13.17 9.51
C VAL A 30 -6.09 13.14 7.99
N ALA A 31 -7.31 12.92 7.51
CA ALA A 31 -7.58 12.91 6.06
C ALA A 31 -7.27 14.28 5.43
N HIS A 32 -7.59 15.37 6.12
CA HIS A 32 -7.27 16.72 5.66
C HIS A 32 -5.76 16.98 5.66
N CYS A 33 -5.04 16.54 6.71
CA CYS A 33 -3.58 16.66 6.76
C CYS A 33 -2.92 15.87 5.61
N VAL A 34 -3.40 14.65 5.31
CA VAL A 34 -2.95 13.88 4.15
C VAL A 34 -3.12 14.68 2.86
N GLN A 35 -4.30 15.28 2.64
CA GLN A 35 -4.58 16.07 1.44
C GLN A 35 -3.67 17.29 1.31
N ILE A 36 -3.36 17.99 2.41
CA ILE A 36 -2.46 19.15 2.42
C ILE A 36 -1.05 18.72 1.98
N ILE A 37 -0.52 17.63 2.56
CA ILE A 37 0.83 17.14 2.23
C ILE A 37 0.88 16.69 0.76
N VAL A 38 -0.14 15.97 0.30
CA VAL A 38 -0.19 15.51 -1.10
C VAL A 38 -0.30 16.69 -2.06
N LYS A 39 -1.14 17.70 -1.78
CA LYS A 39 -1.22 18.92 -2.62
C LYS A 39 0.12 19.62 -2.73
N LYS A 40 0.81 19.76 -1.60
CA LYS A 40 2.14 20.36 -1.58
C LYS A 40 3.15 19.54 -2.38
N ALA A 41 3.11 18.21 -2.28
CA ALA A 41 3.97 17.34 -3.08
C ALA A 41 3.70 17.52 -4.60
N VAL A 42 2.44 17.61 -5.00
CA VAL A 42 2.06 17.89 -6.41
C VAL A 42 2.55 19.26 -6.87
N GLU A 43 2.42 20.30 -6.03
CA GLU A 43 2.95 21.64 -6.31
C GLU A 43 4.49 21.65 -6.48
N GLU A 44 5.20 20.77 -5.78
CA GLU A 44 6.64 20.56 -5.89
C GLU A 44 7.04 19.64 -7.06
N GLY A 45 6.07 19.15 -7.84
CA GLY A 45 6.30 18.36 -9.07
C GLY A 45 6.36 16.84 -8.86
N TYR A 46 5.96 16.34 -7.68
CA TYR A 46 5.81 14.90 -7.47
C TYR A 46 4.47 14.42 -8.05
N ASP A 47 4.49 13.27 -8.69
CA ASP A 47 3.29 12.64 -9.25
C ASP A 47 2.76 11.49 -8.37
N ALA A 48 1.70 10.83 -8.83
CA ALA A 48 1.07 9.73 -8.10
C ALA A 48 1.99 8.50 -7.95
N SER A 49 3.00 8.32 -8.80
CA SER A 49 3.96 7.22 -8.70
C SER A 49 4.99 7.47 -7.59
N ASP A 50 5.29 8.74 -7.33
CA ASP A 50 6.27 9.18 -6.33
C ASP A 50 5.72 9.14 -4.89
N VAL A 51 4.40 9.35 -4.75
CA VAL A 51 3.74 9.51 -3.45
C VAL A 51 2.85 8.30 -3.14
N GLN A 52 2.98 7.75 -1.94
CA GLN A 52 2.13 6.67 -1.47
C GLN A 52 1.54 6.96 -0.10
N VAL A 53 0.21 6.95 -0.01
CA VAL A 53 -0.48 6.99 1.27
C VAL A 53 -0.72 5.56 1.76
N LEU A 54 -0.42 5.31 3.03
CA LEU A 54 -0.59 4.01 3.67
C LEU A 54 -1.58 4.14 4.84
N ALA A 55 -2.64 3.33 4.82
CA ALA A 55 -3.60 3.24 5.91
C ALA A 55 -3.88 1.76 6.23
N PRO A 56 -4.09 1.40 7.51
CA PRO A 56 -4.26 0.00 7.88
C PRO A 56 -5.66 -0.55 7.62
N MET A 57 -6.67 0.32 7.45
CA MET A 57 -8.09 -0.08 7.31
C MET A 57 -8.74 0.53 6.06
N TYR A 58 -9.72 -0.19 5.52
CA TYR A 58 -10.48 0.25 4.34
C TYR A 58 -11.54 1.30 4.67
N ARG A 59 -12.22 1.16 5.81
CA ARG A 59 -13.35 2.00 6.23
C ARG A 59 -12.90 3.04 7.25
N GLY A 60 -13.69 4.12 7.38
CA GLY A 60 -13.47 5.21 8.33
C GLY A 60 -13.08 6.50 7.62
N VAL A 61 -13.00 7.61 8.40
CA VAL A 61 -12.75 8.96 7.88
C VAL A 61 -11.37 9.07 7.19
N ALA A 62 -10.37 8.38 7.71
CA ALA A 62 -9.04 8.26 7.12
C ALA A 62 -8.76 6.84 6.62
N GLY A 63 -9.80 6.11 6.19
CA GLY A 63 -9.71 4.78 5.60
C GLY A 63 -9.29 4.84 4.14
N ILE A 64 -8.80 3.72 3.63
CA ILE A 64 -8.27 3.57 2.26
C ILE A 64 -9.30 4.03 1.21
N ASP A 65 -10.59 3.68 1.36
CA ASP A 65 -11.60 4.01 0.35
C ASP A 65 -11.85 5.52 0.28
N ALA A 66 -12.03 6.20 1.44
CA ALA A 66 -12.25 7.65 1.49
C ALA A 66 -11.01 8.44 1.05
N LEU A 67 -9.82 7.98 1.44
CA LEU A 67 -8.57 8.60 1.01
C LEU A 67 -8.35 8.44 -0.50
N ASN A 68 -8.63 7.28 -1.09
CA ASN A 68 -8.51 7.11 -2.54
C ASN A 68 -9.41 8.06 -3.32
N GLU A 69 -10.65 8.26 -2.89
CA GLU A 69 -11.59 9.18 -3.56
C GLU A 69 -11.06 10.62 -3.51
N SER A 70 -10.61 11.08 -2.34
CA SER A 70 -10.09 12.44 -2.19
C SER A 70 -8.75 12.66 -2.88
N LEU A 71 -7.89 11.66 -2.92
CA LEU A 71 -6.58 11.71 -3.55
C LEU A 71 -6.67 11.62 -5.08
N GLN A 72 -7.63 10.87 -5.63
CA GLN A 72 -7.91 10.89 -7.06
C GLN A 72 -8.22 12.31 -7.54
N ALA A 73 -9.03 13.07 -6.79
CA ALA A 73 -9.36 14.44 -7.15
C ALA A 73 -8.14 15.39 -7.12
N ILE A 74 -7.09 15.06 -6.38
CA ILE A 74 -5.83 15.85 -6.32
C ILE A 74 -4.86 15.44 -7.43
N PHE A 75 -4.57 14.15 -7.57
CA PHE A 75 -3.60 13.65 -8.54
C PHE A 75 -4.13 13.58 -9.97
N ASN A 76 -5.41 13.25 -10.10
CA ASN A 76 -6.05 13.04 -11.39
C ASN A 76 -7.44 13.70 -11.40
N PRO A 77 -7.51 15.04 -11.40
CA PRO A 77 -8.78 15.78 -11.46
C PRO A 77 -9.54 15.51 -12.78
N PRO A 78 -10.87 15.62 -12.77
CA PRO A 78 -11.65 15.48 -14.00
C PRO A 78 -11.31 16.60 -14.99
N THR A 79 -11.12 16.23 -16.26
CA THR A 79 -10.90 17.15 -17.37
C THR A 79 -11.70 16.68 -18.58
N SER A 80 -11.99 17.57 -19.51
CA SER A 80 -12.85 17.24 -20.68
C SER A 80 -12.22 16.27 -21.67
N ASP A 81 -10.91 16.07 -21.59
CA ASP A 81 -10.11 15.22 -22.48
C ASP A 81 -9.87 13.80 -21.94
N LYS A 82 -10.29 13.53 -20.70
CA LYS A 82 -10.15 12.21 -20.07
C LYS A 82 -11.47 11.45 -20.06
N ALA A 83 -11.43 10.21 -20.52
CA ALA A 83 -12.57 9.33 -20.40
C ALA A 83 -12.77 8.89 -18.93
N GLU A 84 -14.03 8.74 -18.56
CA GLU A 84 -14.44 8.29 -17.23
C GLU A 84 -15.52 7.21 -17.33
N ILE A 85 -15.47 6.25 -16.40
CA ILE A 85 -16.53 5.28 -16.23
C ILE A 85 -16.89 5.10 -14.74
N LYS A 86 -18.19 5.04 -14.46
CA LYS A 86 -18.70 4.82 -13.11
C LYS A 86 -19.12 3.38 -12.92
N VAL A 87 -18.46 2.67 -11.99
CA VAL A 87 -18.74 1.27 -11.69
C VAL A 87 -18.84 1.05 -10.17
N GLY A 88 -19.96 0.52 -9.71
CA GLY A 88 -20.15 0.21 -8.29
C GLY A 88 -19.99 1.40 -7.35
N GLY A 89 -20.33 2.61 -7.81
CA GLY A 89 -20.18 3.86 -7.05
C GLY A 89 -18.79 4.48 -7.09
N LYS A 90 -17.81 3.83 -7.74
CA LYS A 90 -16.47 4.37 -7.99
C LYS A 90 -16.38 4.92 -9.39
N ILE A 91 -15.58 5.99 -9.57
CA ILE A 91 -15.27 6.57 -10.86
C ILE A 91 -13.85 6.16 -11.22
N PHE A 92 -13.68 5.47 -12.33
CA PHE A 92 -12.38 5.22 -12.95
C PHE A 92 -12.16 6.24 -14.05
N ARG A 93 -10.98 6.81 -14.11
CA ARG A 93 -10.60 7.87 -15.06
C ARG A 93 -9.24 7.55 -15.66
N GLU A 94 -9.06 7.82 -16.92
CA GLU A 94 -7.76 7.72 -17.58
C GLU A 94 -6.69 8.51 -16.81
N GLY A 95 -5.54 7.86 -16.58
CA GLY A 95 -4.48 8.35 -15.71
C GLY A 95 -4.60 7.90 -14.23
N ASP A 96 -5.64 7.16 -13.85
CA ASP A 96 -5.77 6.64 -12.50
C ASP A 96 -4.69 5.62 -12.16
N LYS A 97 -4.12 5.76 -10.97
CA LYS A 97 -3.23 4.77 -10.36
C LYS A 97 -4.07 3.64 -9.77
N LEU A 98 -3.89 2.43 -10.27
CA LEU A 98 -4.69 1.26 -9.92
C LEU A 98 -3.86 0.13 -9.33
N LEU A 99 -4.45 -0.63 -8.41
CA LEU A 99 -3.91 -1.81 -7.75
C LEU A 99 -4.61 -3.05 -8.27
N GLN A 100 -3.84 -4.05 -8.70
CA GLN A 100 -4.33 -5.39 -8.98
C GLN A 100 -4.65 -6.15 -7.69
N LEU A 101 -5.82 -6.75 -7.62
CA LEU A 101 -6.30 -7.45 -6.42
C LEU A 101 -6.22 -8.98 -6.51
N ARG A 102 -6.05 -9.54 -7.71
CA ARG A 102 -5.99 -10.98 -7.98
C ARG A 102 -4.87 -11.29 -8.96
N ASN A 103 -4.32 -12.49 -8.87
CA ASN A 103 -3.32 -12.92 -9.84
C ASN A 103 -3.96 -13.16 -11.21
N ARG A 104 -3.27 -12.72 -12.28
CA ARG A 104 -3.54 -13.00 -13.69
C ARG A 104 -2.26 -13.55 -14.33
N PRO A 105 -1.93 -14.83 -14.09
CA PRO A 105 -0.66 -15.42 -14.57
C PRO A 105 -0.52 -15.39 -16.10
N ASP A 106 -1.63 -15.48 -16.82
CA ASP A 106 -1.63 -15.44 -18.30
C ASP A 106 -1.21 -14.05 -18.84
N ASP A 107 -1.42 -13.00 -18.04
CA ASP A 107 -1.03 -11.63 -18.38
C ASP A 107 0.26 -11.20 -17.64
N ASP A 108 0.90 -12.10 -16.88
CA ASP A 108 2.08 -11.84 -16.03
C ASP A 108 1.87 -10.69 -15.02
N VAL A 109 0.64 -10.53 -14.50
CA VAL A 109 0.26 -9.50 -13.51
C VAL A 109 -0.28 -10.17 -12.25
N TYR A 110 0.20 -9.71 -11.10
CA TYR A 110 -0.05 -10.36 -9.83
C TYR A 110 -0.75 -9.45 -8.82
N ASN A 111 -1.30 -10.07 -7.79
CA ASN A 111 -1.95 -9.36 -6.69
C ASN A 111 -0.94 -8.49 -5.93
N GLY A 112 -1.13 -7.18 -5.98
CA GLY A 112 -0.25 -6.18 -5.39
C GLY A 112 0.45 -5.31 -6.44
N ASP A 113 0.42 -5.69 -7.72
CA ASP A 113 0.98 -4.87 -8.79
C ASP A 113 0.18 -3.58 -8.94
N VAL A 114 0.89 -2.51 -9.24
CA VAL A 114 0.33 -1.17 -9.44
C VAL A 114 0.54 -0.77 -10.88
N GLY A 115 -0.52 -0.30 -11.53
CA GLY A 115 -0.50 0.17 -12.90
C GLY A 115 -1.25 1.50 -13.07
N ILE A 116 -1.19 2.03 -14.27
CA ILE A 116 -1.89 3.25 -14.67
C ILE A 116 -2.98 2.89 -15.67
N LEU A 117 -4.19 3.41 -15.46
CA LEU A 117 -5.29 3.27 -16.39
C LEU A 117 -5.03 4.16 -17.63
N VAL A 118 -4.76 3.52 -18.75
CA VAL A 118 -4.36 4.25 -19.98
C VAL A 118 -5.49 4.44 -20.96
N GLU A 119 -6.53 3.59 -20.90
CA GLU A 119 -7.63 3.68 -21.86
C GLU A 119 -8.93 3.16 -21.25
N ILE A 120 -10.02 3.83 -21.57
CA ILE A 120 -11.39 3.44 -21.24
C ILE A 120 -12.17 3.37 -22.55
N GLU A 121 -12.70 2.19 -22.87
CA GLU A 121 -13.56 2.00 -24.04
C GLU A 121 -14.99 1.70 -23.57
N SER A 122 -15.93 2.55 -23.96
CA SER A 122 -17.34 2.29 -23.67
C SER A 122 -17.95 1.34 -24.68
N LYS A 123 -18.92 0.55 -24.25
CA LYS A 123 -19.73 -0.29 -25.13
C LYS A 123 -20.46 0.50 -26.22
N GLU A 124 -20.71 1.80 -25.97
CA GLU A 124 -21.41 2.69 -26.91
C GLU A 124 -20.49 3.09 -28.05
N ASP A 125 -19.20 3.28 -27.77
CA ASP A 125 -18.19 3.69 -28.77
C ASP A 125 -17.69 2.49 -29.60
N THR A 126 -17.53 1.33 -28.95
CA THR A 126 -16.96 0.12 -29.59
C THR A 126 -18.00 -0.78 -30.24
N GLY A 127 -19.28 -0.67 -29.82
CA GLY A 127 -20.33 -1.61 -30.22
C GLY A 127 -20.21 -3.00 -29.58
N LEU A 128 -19.27 -3.18 -28.65
CA LEU A 128 -19.14 -4.42 -27.84
C LEU A 128 -20.22 -4.48 -26.77
N PRO A 129 -20.58 -5.66 -26.24
CA PRO A 129 -21.60 -5.81 -25.21
C PRO A 129 -21.12 -5.42 -23.80
N TYR A 130 -19.90 -4.91 -23.66
CA TYR A 130 -19.26 -4.54 -22.39
C TYR A 130 -18.35 -3.33 -22.56
N ASP A 131 -18.13 -2.61 -21.47
CA ASP A 131 -17.09 -1.62 -21.37
C ASP A 131 -15.76 -2.29 -21.04
N SER A 132 -14.64 -1.69 -21.44
CA SER A 132 -13.30 -2.19 -21.13
C SER A 132 -12.38 -1.11 -20.56
N LEU A 133 -11.41 -1.55 -19.75
CA LEU A 133 -10.34 -0.74 -19.20
C LEU A 133 -9.01 -1.37 -19.59
N THR A 134 -8.08 -0.60 -20.10
CA THR A 134 -6.70 -1.03 -20.35
C THR A 134 -5.78 -0.39 -19.31
N VAL A 135 -5.09 -1.22 -18.55
CA VAL A 135 -4.14 -0.79 -17.51
C VAL A 135 -2.73 -1.17 -17.92
N ASP A 136 -1.82 -0.22 -17.83
CA ASP A 136 -0.38 -0.42 -18.04
C ASP A 136 0.30 -0.72 -16.70
N PHE A 137 0.83 -1.93 -16.55
CA PHE A 137 1.66 -2.37 -15.43
C PHE A 137 3.12 -2.41 -15.87
N ASP A 138 3.79 -1.24 -15.89
CA ASP A 138 5.21 -1.08 -16.24
C ASP A 138 5.58 -1.66 -17.63
N GLY A 139 4.75 -1.35 -18.64
CA GLY A 139 4.88 -1.81 -20.02
C GLY A 139 4.07 -3.06 -20.37
N GLN A 140 3.44 -3.69 -19.36
CA GLN A 140 2.50 -4.78 -19.58
C GLN A 140 1.07 -4.25 -19.63
N PHE A 141 0.49 -4.18 -20.83
CA PHE A 141 -0.87 -3.70 -21.05
C PHE A 141 -1.88 -4.83 -20.84
N VAL A 142 -2.79 -4.66 -19.91
CA VAL A 142 -3.82 -5.65 -19.59
C VAL A 142 -5.20 -5.06 -19.76
N ASN A 143 -6.05 -5.72 -20.57
CA ASN A 143 -7.43 -5.32 -20.79
C ASN A 143 -8.36 -6.03 -19.80
N TYR A 144 -9.27 -5.28 -19.19
CA TYR A 144 -10.29 -5.73 -18.25
C TYR A 144 -11.67 -5.43 -18.81
N ARG A 145 -12.53 -6.43 -18.87
CA ARG A 145 -13.95 -6.25 -19.19
C ARG A 145 -14.73 -5.86 -17.94
N THR A 146 -15.92 -5.30 -18.11
CA THR A 146 -16.81 -4.87 -17.00
C THR A 146 -16.93 -5.89 -15.86
N SER A 147 -17.01 -7.19 -16.17
CA SER A 147 -17.10 -8.26 -15.15
C SER A 147 -15.83 -8.44 -14.31
N GLU A 148 -14.70 -7.90 -14.77
CA GLU A 148 -13.37 -8.03 -14.14
C GLU A 148 -12.94 -6.76 -13.38
N PHE A 149 -13.71 -5.66 -13.46
CA PHE A 149 -13.38 -4.39 -12.78
C PHE A 149 -13.26 -4.54 -11.24
N ASN A 150 -13.85 -5.56 -10.66
CA ASN A 150 -13.69 -5.90 -9.26
C ASN A 150 -12.27 -6.40 -8.91
N MET A 151 -11.43 -6.71 -9.90
CA MET A 151 -10.03 -7.04 -9.73
C MET A 151 -9.16 -5.80 -9.55
N LEU A 152 -9.70 -4.60 -9.80
CA LEU A 152 -8.99 -3.33 -9.74
C LEU A 152 -9.50 -2.46 -8.59
N ARG A 153 -8.60 -1.65 -8.04
CA ARG A 153 -8.90 -0.62 -7.04
C ARG A 153 -7.95 0.56 -7.20
N HIS A 154 -8.40 1.77 -6.87
CA HIS A 154 -7.49 2.91 -6.79
C HIS A 154 -6.34 2.65 -5.82
N ALA A 155 -5.14 3.10 -6.16
CA ALA A 155 -3.90 2.83 -5.47
C ALA A 155 -3.20 4.08 -4.91
N TYR A 156 -3.86 5.24 -4.87
CA TYR A 156 -3.32 6.44 -4.22
C TYR A 156 -3.11 6.22 -2.72
N CYS A 157 -4.04 5.48 -2.10
CA CYS A 157 -3.92 4.95 -0.75
C CYS A 157 -4.09 3.42 -0.78
N MET A 158 -3.21 2.71 -0.09
CA MET A 158 -3.30 1.24 0.05
C MET A 158 -2.92 0.78 1.46
N SER A 159 -3.17 -0.50 1.75
CA SER A 159 -2.72 -1.08 3.02
C SER A 159 -1.21 -1.30 3.02
N VAL A 160 -0.60 -1.22 4.21
CA VAL A 160 0.85 -1.45 4.37
C VAL A 160 1.27 -2.81 3.80
N HIS A 161 0.43 -3.86 3.93
CA HIS A 161 0.75 -5.18 3.37
C HIS A 161 0.80 -5.18 1.84
N LYS A 162 -0.04 -4.38 1.19
CA LYS A 162 -0.06 -4.26 -0.28
C LYS A 162 1.09 -3.44 -0.85
N SER A 163 1.75 -2.64 -0.02
CA SER A 163 2.93 -1.88 -0.42
C SER A 163 4.24 -2.66 -0.32
N GLN A 164 4.19 -3.92 0.15
CA GLN A 164 5.39 -4.76 0.24
C GLN A 164 5.99 -5.00 -1.14
N GLY A 165 7.31 -4.88 -1.24
CA GLY A 165 8.02 -4.99 -2.51
C GLY A 165 8.19 -3.67 -3.26
N ASN A 166 7.31 -2.69 -3.02
CA ASN A 166 7.38 -1.38 -3.65
C ASN A 166 8.09 -0.36 -2.74
N GLU A 167 8.67 0.68 -3.34
CA GLU A 167 9.28 1.82 -2.64
C GLU A 167 8.87 3.12 -3.33
N PHE A 168 8.68 4.18 -2.54
CA PHE A 168 8.18 5.47 -3.01
C PHE A 168 9.08 6.60 -2.51
N LYS A 169 9.16 7.71 -3.25
CA LYS A 169 9.93 8.90 -2.81
C LYS A 169 9.34 9.46 -1.52
N ILE A 170 8.02 9.60 -1.47
CA ILE A 170 7.28 10.13 -0.32
C ILE A 170 6.28 9.09 0.16
N VAL A 171 6.32 8.77 1.46
CA VAL A 171 5.33 7.93 2.11
C VAL A 171 4.60 8.72 3.18
N ILE A 172 3.27 8.64 3.20
CA ILE A 172 2.42 9.24 4.22
C ILE A 172 1.67 8.11 4.92
N MET A 173 1.86 7.95 6.24
CA MET A 173 1.26 6.86 7.00
C MET A 173 0.33 7.40 8.10
N SER A 174 -0.92 6.94 8.13
CA SER A 174 -1.87 7.28 9.18
C SER A 174 -1.77 6.32 10.37
N VAL A 175 -1.68 6.88 11.58
CA VAL A 175 -1.59 6.15 12.86
C VAL A 175 -2.66 6.65 13.81
N LEU A 176 -3.80 5.95 13.83
CA LEU A 176 -4.98 6.36 14.62
C LEU A 176 -5.24 5.42 15.79
N PRO A 177 -5.84 5.89 16.90
CA PRO A 177 -6.26 5.05 18.02
C PRO A 177 -7.16 3.88 17.62
N GLU A 178 -8.04 4.08 16.63
CA GLU A 178 -8.92 3.07 16.06
C GLU A 178 -8.15 1.89 15.45
N TYR A 179 -6.90 2.14 15.03
CA TYR A 179 -6.02 1.16 14.40
C TYR A 179 -5.04 0.51 15.38
N SER A 180 -5.10 0.84 16.67
CA SER A 180 -4.10 0.45 17.68
C SER A 180 -3.83 -1.06 17.73
N ILE A 181 -4.86 -1.91 17.54
CA ILE A 181 -4.72 -3.37 17.50
C ILE A 181 -3.87 -3.84 16.32
N MET A 182 -3.95 -3.13 15.19
CA MET A 182 -3.21 -3.45 13.97
C MET A 182 -1.81 -2.85 13.95
N MET A 183 -1.56 -1.79 14.77
CA MET A 183 -0.27 -1.13 14.88
C MET A 183 0.71 -2.00 15.67
N LYS A 184 1.34 -2.94 14.97
CA LYS A 184 2.40 -3.80 15.49
C LYS A 184 3.75 -3.37 14.91
N LYS A 185 4.86 -3.72 15.58
CA LYS A 185 6.23 -3.37 15.16
C LYS A 185 6.51 -3.73 13.70
N ASN A 186 6.13 -4.94 13.28
CA ASN A 186 6.32 -5.42 11.90
C ASN A 186 5.57 -4.58 10.86
N LEU A 187 4.33 -4.17 11.14
CA LEU A 187 3.55 -3.32 10.23
C LEU A 187 4.15 -1.93 10.11
N LEU A 188 4.51 -1.31 11.25
CA LEU A 188 5.15 0.00 11.28
C LEU A 188 6.49 -0.04 10.53
N TYR A 189 7.34 -1.05 10.82
CA TYR A 189 8.60 -1.26 10.11
C TYR A 189 8.40 -1.38 8.60
N THR A 190 7.44 -2.21 8.16
CA THR A 190 7.13 -2.39 6.74
C THR A 190 6.74 -1.07 6.09
N GLY A 191 5.87 -0.27 6.72
CA GLY A 191 5.45 1.02 6.19
C GLY A 191 6.58 2.04 6.12
N ILE A 192 7.38 2.18 7.19
CA ILE A 192 8.52 3.09 7.28
C ILE A 192 9.56 2.79 6.19
N THR A 193 9.85 1.50 5.96
CA THR A 193 10.84 1.08 4.95
C THR A 193 10.39 1.27 3.50
N ARG A 194 9.16 1.71 3.24
CA ARG A 194 8.70 2.05 1.89
C ARG A 194 9.16 3.43 1.43
N ALA A 195 9.56 4.32 2.35
CA ALA A 195 10.01 5.67 2.01
C ALA A 195 11.48 5.70 1.55
N LYS A 196 11.74 6.31 0.39
CA LYS A 196 13.09 6.55 -0.14
C LYS A 196 13.66 7.91 0.30
N GLN A 197 12.81 8.96 0.31
CA GLN A 197 13.25 10.34 0.57
C GLN A 197 12.57 10.92 1.81
N SER A 198 11.23 10.89 1.87
CA SER A 198 10.48 11.53 2.96
C SER A 198 9.40 10.62 3.50
N LEU A 199 9.27 10.60 4.82
CA LEU A 199 8.24 9.88 5.55
C LEU A 199 7.44 10.84 6.41
N PHE A 200 6.12 10.88 6.20
CA PHE A 200 5.18 11.61 7.04
C PHE A 200 4.34 10.62 7.84
N ILE A 201 4.35 10.73 9.16
CA ILE A 201 3.52 9.94 10.06
C ILE A 201 2.50 10.89 10.68
N LEU A 202 1.21 10.60 10.50
CA LEU A 202 0.12 11.46 10.92
C LEU A 202 -0.78 10.77 11.93
N GLY A 203 -1.06 11.40 13.07
CA GLY A 203 -2.03 10.91 14.05
C GLY A 203 -1.55 10.88 15.47
N ASP A 204 -1.75 9.78 16.19
CA ASP A 204 -1.51 9.65 17.62
C ASP A 204 -0.11 9.08 17.91
N HIS A 205 0.73 9.91 18.54
CA HIS A 205 2.09 9.54 18.94
C HIS A 205 2.11 8.36 19.92
N GLY A 206 1.17 8.32 20.89
CA GLY A 206 1.10 7.23 21.86
C GLY A 206 0.75 5.89 21.23
N VAL A 207 -0.11 5.89 20.20
CA VAL A 207 -0.42 4.67 19.41
C VAL A 207 0.81 4.21 18.65
N PHE A 208 1.55 5.14 18.04
CA PHE A 208 2.78 4.84 17.33
C PHE A 208 3.82 4.19 18.23
N ILE A 209 4.14 4.81 19.37
CA ILE A 209 5.13 4.30 20.34
C ILE A 209 4.71 2.94 20.89
N ARG A 210 3.43 2.77 21.29
CA ARG A 210 2.94 1.46 21.73
C ARG A 210 3.07 0.40 20.64
N GLY A 211 2.81 0.77 19.39
CA GLY A 211 2.96 -0.12 18.24
C GLY A 211 4.40 -0.59 18.03
N LEU A 212 5.38 0.31 18.20
CA LEU A 212 6.80 -0.01 18.11
C LEU A 212 7.26 -1.01 19.20
N HIS A 213 6.68 -0.90 20.40
CA HIS A 213 6.95 -1.82 21.52
C HIS A 213 6.11 -3.11 21.49
N ASN A 214 5.11 -3.18 20.59
CA ASN A 214 4.25 -4.35 20.50
C ASN A 214 4.91 -5.47 19.68
N ASN A 215 5.66 -6.31 20.39
CA ASN A 215 6.34 -7.49 19.87
C ASN A 215 5.46 -8.75 19.87
N GLN A 216 4.13 -8.60 19.96
CA GLN A 216 3.23 -9.75 19.83
C GLN A 216 3.24 -10.23 18.37
N ASP A 217 4.38 -10.75 17.95
CA ASP A 217 4.41 -11.66 16.82
C ASP A 217 3.60 -12.88 17.22
N GLU A 218 2.63 -13.22 16.42
CA GLU A 218 2.05 -14.56 16.46
C GLU A 218 3.21 -15.52 16.34
N GLN A 219 3.60 -16.16 17.45
CA GLN A 219 4.60 -17.23 17.41
C GLN A 219 4.09 -18.23 16.37
N ARG A 220 4.69 -18.21 15.21
CA ARG A 220 4.34 -19.16 14.15
C ARG A 220 4.58 -20.54 14.74
N ARG A 221 3.51 -21.22 15.10
CA ARG A 221 3.56 -22.61 15.56
C ARG A 221 3.85 -23.48 14.32
N THR A 222 5.11 -23.48 13.90
CA THR A 222 5.54 -24.33 12.79
C THR A 222 6.08 -25.64 13.40
N THR A 223 5.77 -26.74 12.74
CA THR A 223 6.35 -28.04 13.06
C THR A 223 7.74 -28.23 12.43
N LEU A 224 8.31 -27.15 11.84
CA LEU A 224 9.56 -27.23 11.09
C LEU A 224 10.72 -27.74 11.96
N LEU A 225 10.90 -27.17 13.15
CA LEU A 225 11.96 -27.59 14.08
C LEU A 225 11.79 -29.08 14.45
N LYS A 226 10.57 -29.50 14.76
CA LYS A 226 10.25 -30.89 15.07
C LYS A 226 10.57 -31.82 13.89
N ARG A 227 10.19 -31.45 12.68
CA ARG A 227 10.49 -32.21 11.46
C ARG A 227 12.00 -32.28 11.16
N PHE A 228 12.74 -31.22 11.45
CA PHE A 228 14.20 -31.21 11.34
C PHE A 228 14.83 -32.18 12.34
N GLN A 229 14.41 -32.15 13.61
CA GLN A 229 14.90 -33.05 14.65
C GLN A 229 14.55 -34.52 14.34
N GLU A 230 13.33 -34.80 13.86
CA GLU A 230 12.93 -36.14 13.43
C GLU A 230 13.80 -36.66 12.26
N ARG A 231 14.12 -35.81 11.28
CA ARG A 231 15.00 -36.18 10.15
C ARG A 231 16.46 -36.40 10.59
N GLN A 232 16.98 -35.60 11.51
CA GLN A 232 18.34 -35.82 12.04
C GLN A 232 18.43 -37.15 12.80
N ASN A 233 17.38 -37.54 13.54
CA ASN A 233 17.34 -38.82 14.27
C ASN A 233 17.10 -40.02 13.32
N THR A 234 16.60 -39.84 12.11
CA THR A 234 16.36 -40.91 11.13
C THR A 234 17.51 -41.06 10.12
N SER A 235 18.42 -40.09 10.01
CA SER A 235 19.57 -40.15 9.11
C SER A 235 20.85 -40.59 9.81
N THR A 236 20.82 -41.69 10.58
CA THR A 236 22.01 -42.53 10.79
C THR A 236 22.22 -43.41 9.54
N PHE A 237 22.70 -42.83 8.48
CA PHE A 237 23.35 -43.59 7.45
C PHE A 237 24.67 -44.10 8.05
N SER A 238 24.73 -45.37 8.32
CA SER A 238 25.96 -46.07 8.65
C SER A 238 26.78 -46.24 7.35
N ILE A 239 28.07 -45.87 7.39
CA ILE A 239 29.00 -46.10 6.29
C ILE A 239 29.10 -47.59 5.90
N SER A 240 28.62 -48.48 6.76
CA SER A 240 28.54 -49.93 6.51
C SER A 240 27.46 -50.36 5.52
N ASP A 241 26.62 -49.47 5.01
CA ASP A 241 25.61 -49.82 3.98
C ASP A 241 26.14 -49.70 2.54
N PHE A 242 27.44 -49.47 2.39
CA PHE A 242 28.13 -49.33 1.10
C PHE A 242 29.35 -50.30 0.91
N GLU A 243 29.44 -51.38 1.70
CA GLU A 243 30.36 -52.48 1.44
C GLU A 243 29.67 -53.69 0.82
#